data_d1c3acd9d4739afe09d272bf47f65189
#
_entry.id   d1c3acd9d4739afe09d272bf47f65189
#
_cell.length_a   1.000
_cell.length_b   1.000
_cell.length_c   1.000
_cell.angle_alpha   90.00
_cell.angle_beta   90.00
_cell.angle_gamma   90.00
#
_symmetry.space_group_name_H-M   'P 1'
#
loop_
_entity.id
_entity.type
_entity.pdbx_description
1 polymer ?
#
loop_
_entity_poly.entity_id
_entity_poly.type
_entity_poly.pdbx_seq_one_letter_code
_entity_poly.pdbx_strand_id
1 'polypeptide(L)'
;GDVYKRQGSTVGPHPYPDMVARLQSVISEEIRKQLSEHEMRDYPDYLIACVGGGSNAAGTIYHYIDDERVKIVLAEAGGKGIHSGMSAATIQLGRLGIIHGSKTLLMQDEDGQIIEPYSISAGLDYPGIGPMHANLAAQHRATVLAINDDEAISAAYELTRLEGIIPALESAHALGALSKIKFKPSDIVVLTVSGRGDKDIETYLDNQPYNCLLYTSPSPRD
;
A
#
# COMPACT_ATOMS: atom_id res chain seq x y z
N GLY A 1 11.56 -23.56 7.89
CA GLY A 1 12.10 -22.22 8.13
C GLY A 1 11.17 -21.04 7.95
N ASP A 2 9.90 -21.18 7.52
CA ASP A 2 9.11 -20.02 7.06
C ASP A 2 7.92 -19.64 7.95
N VAL A 3 7.94 -20.02 9.22
CA VAL A 3 6.87 -19.69 10.17
C VAL A 3 6.75 -18.17 10.40
N TYR A 4 7.85 -17.43 10.26
CA TYR A 4 7.88 -15.97 10.46
C TYR A 4 7.53 -15.13 9.23
N LYS A 5 7.40 -15.73 8.05
CA LYS A 5 7.06 -15.02 6.81
C LYS A 5 5.58 -15.04 6.44
N ARG A 6 4.75 -15.71 7.21
CA ARG A 6 3.30 -15.68 7.03
C ARG A 6 2.67 -14.49 7.73
N GLN A 7 3.11 -13.30 7.39
CA GLN A 7 2.48 -12.09 7.86
C GLN A 7 1.31 -11.76 6.93
N GLY A 8 0.11 -12.03 7.44
CA GLY A 8 -1.11 -11.41 7.05
C GLY A 8 -1.33 -11.09 5.57
N SER A 9 -1.76 -12.06 4.79
CA SER A 9 -2.30 -11.80 3.47
C SER A 9 -3.79 -12.12 3.45
N THR A 10 -4.58 -11.37 2.68
CA THR A 10 -5.97 -11.72 2.40
C THR A 10 -6.11 -12.57 1.13
N VAL A 11 -5.01 -13.12 0.63
CA VAL A 11 -5.00 -14.10 -0.46
C VAL A 11 -5.03 -15.49 0.13
N GLY A 12 -5.92 -16.32 -0.35
CA GLY A 12 -6.06 -17.71 0.10
C GLY A 12 -7.51 -18.20 0.04
N PRO A 13 -7.75 -19.50 0.26
CA PRO A 13 -9.09 -20.06 0.27
C PRO A 13 -9.87 -19.57 1.50
N HIS A 14 -11.20 -19.60 1.39
CA HIS A 14 -12.04 -19.35 2.56
C HIS A 14 -11.71 -20.37 3.68
N PRO A 15 -11.61 -19.95 4.96
CA PRO A 15 -12.00 -18.64 5.50
C PRO A 15 -10.83 -17.65 5.67
N TYR A 16 -9.65 -17.89 5.12
CA TYR A 16 -8.46 -17.07 5.35
C TYR A 16 -8.67 -15.57 5.08
N PRO A 17 -9.23 -15.13 3.94
CA PRO A 17 -9.41 -13.70 3.68
C PRO A 17 -10.28 -13.01 4.73
N ASP A 18 -11.41 -13.65 5.10
CA ASP A 18 -12.32 -13.12 6.12
C ASP A 18 -11.69 -13.10 7.50
N MET A 19 -11.02 -14.19 7.89
CA MET A 19 -10.34 -14.29 9.17
C MET A 19 -9.26 -13.21 9.32
N VAL A 20 -8.42 -13.01 8.30
CA VAL A 20 -7.38 -11.98 8.34
C VAL A 20 -7.99 -10.59 8.37
N ALA A 21 -9.01 -10.30 7.57
CA ALA A 21 -9.70 -9.02 7.58
C ALA A 21 -10.28 -8.69 8.95
N ARG A 22 -10.94 -9.65 9.61
CA ARG A 22 -11.49 -9.49 10.96
C ARG A 22 -10.43 -9.26 12.02
N LEU A 23 -9.33 -10.02 11.98
CA LEU A 23 -8.24 -9.86 12.94
C LEU A 23 -7.51 -8.52 12.76
N GLN A 24 -7.43 -8.01 11.54
CA GLN A 24 -6.84 -6.71 11.23
C GLN A 24 -7.80 -5.54 11.42
N SER A 25 -9.10 -5.80 11.62
CA SER A 25 -10.13 -4.74 11.70
C SER A 25 -9.98 -3.83 12.92
N VAL A 26 -9.16 -4.21 13.89
CA VAL A 26 -8.76 -3.34 15.01
C VAL A 26 -8.20 -1.99 14.49
N ILE A 27 -7.56 -1.98 13.32
CA ILE A 27 -7.06 -0.74 12.70
C ILE A 27 -8.21 0.23 12.44
N SER A 28 -9.26 -0.21 11.75
CA SER A 28 -10.42 0.64 11.46
C SER A 28 -11.28 0.94 12.68
N GLU A 29 -11.30 0.06 13.68
CA GLU A 29 -11.93 0.33 14.96
C GLU A 29 -11.25 1.48 15.71
N GLU A 30 -9.93 1.46 15.77
CA GLU A 30 -9.14 2.54 16.38
C GLU A 30 -9.24 3.85 15.58
N ILE A 31 -9.26 3.78 14.24
CA ILE A 31 -9.51 4.97 13.40
C ILE A 31 -10.83 5.62 13.78
N ARG A 32 -11.93 4.86 13.91
CA ARG A 32 -13.24 5.39 14.32
C ARG A 32 -13.18 6.06 15.69
N LYS A 33 -12.54 5.40 16.64
CA LYS A 33 -12.38 5.92 18.00
C LYS A 33 -11.61 7.23 18.01
N GLN A 34 -10.44 7.26 17.38
CA GLN A 34 -9.57 8.44 17.34
C GLN A 34 -10.22 9.61 16.60
N LEU A 35 -10.91 9.36 15.48
CA LEU A 35 -11.65 10.39 14.78
C LEU A 35 -12.79 10.96 15.63
N SER A 36 -13.51 10.12 16.37
CA SER A 36 -14.55 10.58 17.28
C SER A 36 -14.00 11.47 18.40
N GLU A 37 -12.81 11.14 18.90
CA GLU A 37 -12.15 11.88 19.98
C GLU A 37 -11.55 13.22 19.51
N HIS A 38 -11.02 13.29 18.28
CA HIS A 38 -10.25 14.45 17.79
C HIS A 38 -11.01 15.30 16.77
N GLU A 39 -11.87 14.69 15.96
CA GLU A 39 -12.55 15.34 14.83
C GLU A 39 -14.07 15.43 15.01
N MET A 40 -14.61 14.97 16.14
CA MET A 40 -16.05 14.92 16.44
C MET A 40 -16.90 14.17 15.40
N ARG A 41 -16.29 13.27 14.65
CA ARG A 41 -16.94 12.34 13.70
C ARG A 41 -16.17 11.04 13.63
N ASP A 42 -16.83 9.93 13.36
CA ASP A 42 -16.26 8.59 13.38
C ASP A 42 -15.83 8.07 11.99
N TYR A 43 -15.78 8.95 11.00
CA TYR A 43 -15.43 8.60 9.63
C TYR A 43 -14.54 9.67 8.98
N PRO A 44 -13.56 9.31 8.15
CA PRO A 44 -12.79 10.22 7.32
C PRO A 44 -13.49 10.46 5.97
N ASP A 45 -13.02 11.43 5.19
CA ASP A 45 -13.43 11.58 3.79
C ASP A 45 -12.67 10.60 2.88
N TYR A 46 -11.41 10.29 3.24
CA TYR A 46 -10.57 9.36 2.50
C TYR A 46 -9.86 8.39 3.44
N LEU A 47 -9.85 7.12 3.02
CA LEU A 47 -8.97 6.08 3.56
C LEU A 47 -7.99 5.64 2.49
N ILE A 48 -6.69 5.73 2.78
CA ILE A 48 -5.63 5.38 1.85
C ILE A 48 -4.75 4.29 2.46
N ALA A 49 -4.55 3.20 1.73
CA ALA A 49 -3.64 2.13 2.13
C ALA A 49 -2.93 1.53 0.92
N CYS A 50 -1.69 1.07 1.11
CA CYS A 50 -1.02 0.27 0.11
C CYS A 50 -1.62 -1.13 0.06
N VAL A 51 -1.60 -1.75 -1.12
CA VAL A 51 -2.19 -3.05 -1.34
C VAL A 51 -1.30 -3.97 -2.18
N GLY A 52 -0.97 -5.12 -1.62
CA GLY A 52 -0.39 -6.29 -2.25
C GLY A 52 -1.23 -7.48 -1.84
N GLY A 53 -0.78 -8.31 -0.87
CA GLY A 53 -1.63 -9.33 -0.26
C GLY A 53 -2.87 -8.79 0.46
N GLY A 54 -2.86 -7.50 0.84
CA GLY A 54 -4.03 -6.72 1.21
C GLY A 54 -4.44 -6.74 2.68
N SER A 55 -3.65 -7.30 3.61
CA SER A 55 -4.06 -7.41 5.01
C SER A 55 -4.20 -6.05 5.72
N ASN A 56 -3.22 -5.16 5.55
CA ASN A 56 -3.30 -3.81 6.13
C ASN A 56 -4.46 -3.01 5.54
N ALA A 57 -4.64 -3.06 4.23
CA ALA A 57 -5.75 -2.39 3.56
C ALA A 57 -7.10 -2.94 4.03
N ALA A 58 -7.24 -4.27 4.17
CA ALA A 58 -8.44 -4.89 4.72
C ALA A 58 -8.76 -4.37 6.13
N GLY A 59 -7.75 -4.33 7.01
CA GLY A 59 -7.92 -3.81 8.36
C GLY A 59 -8.31 -2.34 8.39
N THR A 60 -7.69 -1.53 7.54
CA THR A 60 -7.97 -0.09 7.44
C THR A 60 -9.41 0.19 7.02
N ILE A 61 -9.94 -0.57 6.06
CA ILE A 61 -11.26 -0.28 5.46
C ILE A 61 -12.41 -1.08 6.04
N TYR A 62 -12.16 -2.07 6.90
CA TYR A 62 -13.14 -3.09 7.30
C TYR A 62 -14.48 -2.52 7.74
N HIS A 63 -14.50 -1.56 8.65
CA HIS A 63 -15.73 -0.95 9.16
C HIS A 63 -16.30 0.17 8.26
N TYR A 64 -15.63 0.45 7.14
CA TYR A 64 -16.02 1.51 6.19
C TYR A 64 -16.40 0.98 4.81
N ILE A 65 -16.39 -0.34 4.62
CA ILE A 65 -16.64 -0.96 3.31
C ILE A 65 -17.99 -0.49 2.73
N ASP A 66 -19.02 -0.47 3.57
CA ASP A 66 -20.39 -0.10 3.18
C ASP A 66 -20.72 1.38 3.43
N ASP A 67 -19.78 2.17 3.94
CA ASP A 67 -19.98 3.60 4.20
C ASP A 67 -19.62 4.45 2.97
N GLU A 68 -20.63 4.81 2.18
CA GLU A 68 -20.44 5.58 0.94
C GLU A 68 -19.89 7.00 1.16
N ARG A 69 -19.91 7.52 2.40
CA ARG A 69 -19.31 8.81 2.74
C ARG A 69 -17.79 8.76 2.64
N VAL A 70 -17.20 7.57 2.82
CA VAL A 70 -15.76 7.35 2.85
C VAL A 70 -15.26 6.90 1.49
N LYS A 71 -14.32 7.62 0.92
CA LYS A 71 -13.64 7.24 -0.32
C LYS A 71 -12.46 6.35 0.00
N ILE A 72 -12.46 5.15 -0.54
CA ILE A 72 -11.39 4.17 -0.37
C ILE A 72 -10.40 4.29 -1.52
N VAL A 73 -9.11 4.41 -1.20
CA VAL A 73 -8.01 4.46 -2.16
C VAL A 73 -7.02 3.35 -1.85
N LEU A 74 -6.77 2.51 -2.84
CA LEU A 74 -5.81 1.42 -2.79
C LEU A 74 -4.61 1.77 -3.67
N ALA A 75 -3.43 1.85 -3.07
CA ALA A 75 -2.18 2.15 -3.76
C ALA A 75 -1.44 0.85 -4.09
N GLU A 76 -1.31 0.52 -5.37
CA GLU A 76 -0.53 -0.60 -5.88
C GLU A 76 0.87 -0.18 -6.27
N ALA A 77 1.81 -1.11 -6.28
CA ALA A 77 3.16 -0.87 -6.75
C ALA A 77 3.22 -0.85 -8.28
N GLY A 78 3.40 0.32 -8.85
CA GLY A 78 3.55 0.53 -10.29
C GLY A 78 4.93 0.18 -10.83
N GLY A 79 5.90 -0.11 -9.96
CA GLY A 79 7.27 -0.47 -10.33
C GLY A 79 7.95 0.62 -11.16
N LYS A 80 8.51 0.23 -12.30
CA LYS A 80 9.12 1.17 -13.26
C LYS A 80 8.08 1.86 -14.16
N GLY A 81 6.81 1.70 -13.85
CA GLY A 81 5.68 2.20 -14.60
C GLY A 81 4.76 1.08 -15.08
N ILE A 82 3.47 1.32 -15.08
CA ILE A 82 2.44 0.31 -15.34
C ILE A 82 2.58 -0.39 -16.71
N HIS A 83 3.14 0.31 -17.71
CA HIS A 83 3.35 -0.24 -19.05
C HIS A 83 4.80 -0.65 -19.33
N SER A 84 5.66 -0.66 -18.32
CA SER A 84 7.09 -0.99 -18.48
C SER A 84 7.38 -2.48 -18.61
N GLY A 85 6.42 -3.35 -18.27
CA GLY A 85 6.65 -4.78 -18.07
C GLY A 85 7.26 -5.11 -16.70
N MET A 86 7.61 -4.10 -15.90
CA MET A 86 8.17 -4.23 -14.55
C MET A 86 7.24 -3.51 -13.56
N SER A 87 6.17 -4.17 -13.16
CA SER A 87 5.12 -3.64 -12.29
C SER A 87 4.50 -4.76 -11.45
N ALA A 88 3.93 -4.42 -10.31
CA ALA A 88 3.13 -5.31 -9.48
C ALA A 88 1.68 -4.77 -9.28
N ALA A 89 1.20 -3.93 -10.21
CA ALA A 89 -0.15 -3.36 -10.18
C ALA A 89 -1.20 -4.39 -10.60
N THR A 90 -1.45 -5.35 -9.75
CA THR A 90 -2.25 -6.55 -10.05
C THR A 90 -3.72 -6.25 -10.34
N ILE A 91 -4.34 -5.26 -9.68
CA ILE A 91 -5.74 -4.91 -9.95
C ILE A 91 -5.87 -4.29 -11.34
N GLN A 92 -4.89 -3.50 -11.76
CA GLN A 92 -4.95 -2.79 -13.03
C GLN A 92 -4.50 -3.65 -14.23
N LEU A 93 -3.53 -4.55 -14.04
CA LEU A 93 -2.91 -5.34 -15.11
C LEU A 93 -3.36 -6.81 -15.10
N GLY A 94 -3.82 -7.29 -13.95
CA GLY A 94 -4.13 -8.70 -13.77
C GLY A 94 -5.42 -9.16 -14.46
N ARG A 95 -5.54 -10.45 -14.59
CA ARG A 95 -6.72 -11.15 -15.11
C ARG A 95 -7.28 -12.09 -14.04
N LEU A 96 -8.55 -12.44 -14.16
CA LEU A 96 -9.18 -13.37 -13.24
C LEU A 96 -8.55 -14.76 -13.36
N GLY A 97 -8.11 -15.32 -12.24
CA GLY A 97 -7.51 -16.65 -12.18
C GLY A 97 -7.55 -17.24 -10.78
N ILE A 98 -6.76 -18.28 -10.54
CA ILE A 98 -6.69 -18.95 -9.24
C ILE A 98 -5.24 -18.98 -8.78
N ILE A 99 -5.00 -18.43 -7.60
CA ILE A 99 -3.70 -18.46 -6.93
C ILE A 99 -3.89 -18.84 -5.45
N HIS A 100 -3.08 -19.77 -4.95
CA HIS A 100 -3.15 -20.27 -3.56
C HIS A 100 -4.57 -20.67 -3.11
N GLY A 101 -5.36 -21.28 -4.02
CA GLY A 101 -6.73 -21.69 -3.76
C GLY A 101 -7.76 -20.55 -3.69
N SER A 102 -7.37 -19.35 -4.12
CA SER A 102 -8.22 -18.17 -4.15
C SER A 102 -8.51 -17.76 -5.59
N LYS A 103 -9.79 -17.56 -5.92
CA LYS A 103 -10.21 -16.96 -7.19
C LYS A 103 -10.13 -15.44 -7.06
N THR A 104 -9.22 -14.82 -7.79
CA THR A 104 -8.95 -13.39 -7.70
C THR A 104 -8.30 -12.86 -8.98
N LEU A 105 -7.90 -11.58 -8.99
CA LEU A 105 -7.04 -11.04 -10.04
C LEU A 105 -5.60 -11.45 -9.77
N LEU A 106 -4.89 -11.85 -10.81
CA LEU A 106 -3.46 -12.14 -10.76
C LEU A 106 -2.77 -11.74 -12.07
N MET A 107 -1.49 -11.45 -11.97
CA MET A 107 -0.64 -11.16 -13.12
C MET A 107 -0.33 -12.47 -13.82
N GLN A 108 -0.90 -12.67 -14.99
CA GLN A 108 -0.73 -13.88 -15.81
C GLN A 108 -0.74 -13.54 -17.29
N ASP A 109 -0.03 -14.35 -18.06
CA ASP A 109 0.00 -14.28 -19.51
C ASP A 109 -1.26 -14.92 -20.16
N GLU A 110 -1.25 -15.06 -21.47
CA GLU A 110 -2.37 -15.65 -22.23
C GLU A 110 -2.56 -17.14 -21.98
N ASP A 111 -1.48 -17.82 -21.60
CA ASP A 111 -1.48 -19.25 -21.27
C ASP A 111 -1.79 -19.51 -19.79
N GLY A 112 -2.04 -18.46 -19.01
CA GLY A 112 -2.35 -18.53 -17.58
C GLY A 112 -1.12 -18.73 -16.68
N GLN A 113 0.09 -18.56 -17.23
CA GLN A 113 1.31 -18.59 -16.42
C GLN A 113 1.49 -17.28 -15.67
N ILE A 114 1.99 -17.36 -14.45
CA ILE A 114 2.24 -16.18 -13.62
C ILE A 114 3.35 -15.34 -14.25
N ILE A 115 3.05 -14.07 -14.49
CA ILE A 115 4.05 -13.07 -14.85
C ILE A 115 4.73 -12.63 -13.56
N GLU A 116 6.06 -12.64 -13.54
CA GLU A 116 6.84 -12.18 -12.39
C GLU A 116 6.54 -10.71 -12.12
N PRO A 117 6.04 -10.37 -10.93
CA PRO A 117 5.80 -8.98 -10.56
C PRO A 117 7.12 -8.28 -10.30
N TYR A 118 7.09 -6.95 -10.28
CA TYR A 118 8.23 -6.15 -9.89
C TYR A 118 7.82 -4.96 -9.03
N SER A 119 8.47 -4.80 -7.90
CA SER A 119 8.39 -3.62 -7.04
C SER A 119 9.70 -3.44 -6.28
N ILE A 120 10.09 -2.19 -6.06
CA ILE A 120 11.18 -1.84 -5.11
C ILE A 120 10.83 -2.26 -3.68
N SER A 121 9.55 -2.43 -3.40
CA SER A 121 9.01 -2.89 -2.11
C SER A 121 8.77 -4.39 -2.13
N ALA A 122 9.52 -5.12 -1.32
CA ALA A 122 9.41 -6.59 -1.23
C ALA A 122 8.01 -7.05 -0.76
N GLY A 123 7.30 -6.26 0.03
CA GLY A 123 5.97 -6.60 0.53
C GLY A 123 4.84 -6.39 -0.48
N LEU A 124 5.10 -5.64 -1.57
CA LEU A 124 4.16 -5.43 -2.68
C LEU A 124 4.56 -6.18 -3.95
N ASP A 125 5.71 -6.86 -3.93
CA ASP A 125 6.21 -7.68 -5.03
C ASP A 125 5.52 -9.05 -5.03
N TYR A 126 4.25 -9.06 -5.45
CA TYR A 126 3.39 -10.23 -5.42
C TYR A 126 2.40 -10.23 -6.59
N PRO A 127 2.23 -11.37 -7.30
CA PRO A 127 1.45 -11.40 -8.54
C PRO A 127 -0.06 -11.49 -8.35
N GLY A 128 -0.57 -11.46 -7.13
CA GLY A 128 -1.99 -11.62 -6.82
C GLY A 128 -2.50 -10.54 -5.87
N ILE A 129 -3.81 -10.47 -5.73
CA ILE A 129 -4.50 -9.52 -4.83
C ILE A 129 -5.53 -10.26 -3.99
N GLY A 130 -5.83 -9.77 -2.79
CA GLY A 130 -6.91 -10.32 -1.98
C GLY A 130 -8.26 -10.23 -2.69
N PRO A 131 -9.10 -11.29 -2.66
CA PRO A 131 -10.39 -11.32 -3.35
C PRO A 131 -11.31 -10.16 -2.96
N MET A 132 -11.25 -9.72 -1.72
CA MET A 132 -12.01 -8.56 -1.23
C MET A 132 -11.63 -7.29 -2.01
N HIS A 133 -10.34 -7.03 -2.17
CA HIS A 133 -9.85 -5.83 -2.87
C HIS A 133 -10.17 -5.89 -4.36
N ALA A 134 -10.03 -7.06 -4.99
CA ALA A 134 -10.44 -7.28 -6.38
C ALA A 134 -11.94 -6.97 -6.56
N ASN A 135 -12.77 -7.42 -5.63
CA ASN A 135 -14.21 -7.16 -5.67
C ASN A 135 -14.54 -5.68 -5.47
N LEU A 136 -13.90 -5.01 -4.50
CA LEU A 136 -14.12 -3.57 -4.26
C LEU A 136 -13.73 -2.72 -5.48
N ALA A 137 -12.66 -3.09 -6.17
CA ALA A 137 -12.26 -2.44 -7.41
C ALA A 137 -13.27 -2.69 -8.54
N ALA A 138 -13.71 -3.95 -8.71
CA ALA A 138 -14.71 -4.32 -9.73
C ALA A 138 -16.05 -3.63 -9.53
N GLN A 139 -16.46 -3.37 -8.28
CA GLN A 139 -17.66 -2.64 -7.92
C GLN A 139 -17.48 -1.13 -7.92
N HIS A 140 -16.31 -0.62 -8.29
CA HIS A 140 -15.95 0.81 -8.20
C HIS A 140 -16.12 1.41 -6.80
N ARG A 141 -16.09 0.55 -5.75
CA ARG A 141 -16.14 0.99 -4.36
C ARG A 141 -14.79 1.55 -3.89
N ALA A 142 -13.70 1.10 -4.48
CA ALA A 142 -12.36 1.59 -4.24
C ALA A 142 -11.75 2.18 -5.51
N THR A 143 -11.07 3.32 -5.37
CA THR A 143 -10.19 3.88 -6.40
C THR A 143 -8.83 3.21 -6.29
N VAL A 144 -8.29 2.74 -7.40
CA VAL A 144 -6.99 2.08 -7.44
C VAL A 144 -5.98 2.95 -8.16
N LEU A 145 -4.85 3.21 -7.51
CA LEU A 145 -3.76 4.04 -8.04
C LEU A 145 -2.48 3.22 -8.10
N ALA A 146 -1.86 3.16 -9.27
CA ALA A 146 -0.50 2.64 -9.39
C ALA A 146 0.49 3.76 -9.06
N ILE A 147 1.39 3.48 -8.14
CA ILE A 147 2.45 4.39 -7.69
C ILE A 147 3.78 3.76 -8.10
N ASN A 148 4.57 4.48 -8.89
CA ASN A 148 5.87 3.97 -9.31
C ASN A 148 6.93 4.11 -8.20
N ASP A 149 8.09 3.46 -8.41
CA ASP A 149 9.17 3.43 -7.43
C ASP A 149 9.67 4.83 -7.07
N ASP A 150 9.83 5.72 -8.06
CA ASP A 150 10.34 7.08 -7.84
C ASP A 150 9.32 7.93 -7.06
N GLU A 151 8.03 7.79 -7.36
CA GLU A 151 6.96 8.46 -6.62
C GLU A 151 6.91 8.00 -5.17
N ALA A 152 7.06 6.70 -4.92
CA ALA A 152 7.07 6.12 -3.58
C ALA A 152 8.29 6.60 -2.79
N ILE A 153 9.48 6.51 -3.35
CA ILE A 153 10.72 6.99 -2.72
C ILE A 153 10.63 8.49 -2.39
N SER A 154 10.20 9.32 -3.34
CA SER A 154 10.04 10.76 -3.12
C SER A 154 9.10 11.06 -1.97
N ALA A 155 7.93 10.40 -1.92
CA ALA A 155 6.96 10.59 -0.86
C ALA A 155 7.49 10.13 0.51
N ALA A 156 8.28 9.05 0.56
CA ALA A 156 8.90 8.61 1.79
C ALA A 156 9.94 9.60 2.34
N TYR A 157 10.76 10.16 1.46
CA TYR A 157 11.71 11.21 1.84
C TYR A 157 11.01 12.47 2.33
N GLU A 158 9.89 12.82 1.72
CA GLU A 158 9.08 13.96 2.15
C GLU A 158 8.53 13.75 3.56
N LEU A 159 7.92 12.60 3.85
CA LEU A 159 7.47 12.26 5.19
C LEU A 159 8.62 12.29 6.20
N THR A 160 9.76 11.69 5.85
CA THR A 160 10.93 11.64 6.72
C THR A 160 11.44 13.04 7.06
N ARG A 161 11.46 13.94 6.07
CA ARG A 161 11.92 15.32 6.25
C ARG A 161 10.94 16.16 7.10
N LEU A 162 9.64 15.96 6.92
CA LEU A 162 8.60 16.75 7.57
C LEU A 162 8.29 16.26 8.98
N GLU A 163 8.24 14.93 9.17
CA GLU A 163 7.73 14.32 10.39
C GLU A 163 8.79 13.50 11.15
N GLY A 164 9.99 13.30 10.58
CA GLY A 164 11.03 12.47 11.19
C GLY A 164 10.71 10.96 11.18
N ILE A 165 9.74 10.54 10.36
CA ILE A 165 9.29 9.15 10.25
C ILE A 165 9.85 8.54 8.98
N ILE A 166 10.62 7.45 9.10
CA ILE A 166 11.07 6.65 7.96
C ILE A 166 10.03 5.53 7.76
N PRO A 167 9.14 5.62 6.74
CA PRO A 167 8.14 4.60 6.49
C PRO A 167 8.77 3.38 5.82
N ALA A 168 8.10 2.22 5.91
CA ALA A 168 8.41 1.10 5.03
C ALA A 168 8.12 1.48 3.57
N LEU A 169 8.84 0.90 2.62
CA LEU A 169 8.62 1.12 1.18
C LEU A 169 7.20 0.78 0.74
N GLU A 170 6.58 -0.20 1.38
CA GLU A 170 5.17 -0.53 1.19
C GLU A 170 4.27 0.69 1.50
N SER A 171 4.47 1.29 2.66
CA SER A 171 3.70 2.48 3.10
C SER A 171 4.00 3.70 2.25
N ALA A 172 5.20 3.79 1.69
CA ALA A 172 5.60 4.85 0.78
C ALA A 172 4.72 4.90 -0.48
N HIS A 173 4.25 3.75 -0.98
CA HIS A 173 3.28 3.73 -2.08
C HIS A 173 1.94 4.38 -1.70
N ALA A 174 1.47 4.15 -0.47
CA ALA A 174 0.26 4.85 0.01
C ALA A 174 0.48 6.36 0.10
N LEU A 175 1.65 6.80 0.56
CA LEU A 175 2.02 8.21 0.62
C LEU A 175 2.10 8.84 -0.78
N GLY A 176 2.68 8.14 -1.75
CA GLY A 176 2.73 8.59 -3.14
C GLY A 176 1.36 8.85 -3.77
N ALA A 177 0.32 8.16 -3.29
CA ALA A 177 -1.04 8.37 -3.76
C ALA A 177 -1.59 9.78 -3.42
N LEU A 178 -1.07 10.43 -2.37
CA LEU A 178 -1.50 11.77 -1.97
C LEU A 178 -1.30 12.80 -3.08
N SER A 179 -0.22 12.70 -3.84
CA SER A 179 0.08 13.61 -4.95
C SER A 179 -0.88 13.48 -6.15
N LYS A 180 -1.58 12.34 -6.25
CA LYS A 180 -2.50 12.03 -7.37
C LYS A 180 -3.96 12.39 -7.07
N ILE A 181 -4.24 12.85 -5.86
CA ILE A 181 -5.61 13.15 -5.41
C ILE A 181 -5.73 14.64 -5.11
N LYS A 182 -6.83 15.26 -5.55
CA LYS A 182 -7.15 16.63 -5.17
C LYS A 182 -8.07 16.62 -3.97
N PHE A 183 -7.56 17.00 -2.83
CA PHE A 183 -8.32 17.14 -1.59
C PHE A 183 -8.90 18.54 -1.45
N LYS A 184 -10.02 18.63 -0.74
CA LYS A 184 -10.55 19.91 -0.25
C LYS A 184 -9.88 20.25 1.08
N PRO A 185 -9.76 21.54 1.44
CA PRO A 185 -9.17 21.93 2.74
C PRO A 185 -9.91 21.35 3.96
N SER A 186 -11.17 20.99 3.80
CA SER A 186 -12.02 20.39 4.85
C SER A 186 -11.99 18.87 4.90
N ASP A 187 -11.34 18.21 3.94
CA ASP A 187 -11.32 16.75 3.91
C ASP A 187 -10.40 16.21 5.01
N ILE A 188 -10.88 15.23 5.74
CA ILE A 188 -10.07 14.42 6.66
C ILE A 188 -9.58 13.20 5.89
N VAL A 189 -8.26 13.07 5.82
CA VAL A 189 -7.57 11.99 5.12
C VAL A 189 -6.87 11.12 6.14
N VAL A 190 -7.23 9.85 6.20
CA VAL A 190 -6.51 8.85 6.99
C VAL A 190 -5.70 7.96 6.06
N LEU A 191 -4.40 7.95 6.26
CA LEU A 191 -3.46 7.12 5.53
C LEU A 191 -2.78 6.14 6.48
N THR A 192 -2.79 4.87 6.14
CA THR A 192 -2.16 3.83 6.96
C THR A 192 -0.68 3.72 6.66
N VAL A 193 0.16 4.16 7.60
CA VAL A 193 1.60 3.88 7.62
C VAL A 193 1.80 2.50 8.25
N SER A 194 1.72 1.47 7.43
CA SER A 194 1.62 0.07 7.86
C SER A 194 2.94 -0.57 8.31
N GLY A 195 4.06 0.12 8.13
CA GLY A 195 5.36 -0.42 8.49
C GLY A 195 6.45 0.65 8.63
N ARG A 196 7.54 0.24 9.28
CA ARG A 196 8.73 1.06 9.52
C ARG A 196 9.80 0.79 8.47
N GLY A 197 10.61 1.80 8.14
CA GLY A 197 11.59 1.76 7.06
C GLY A 197 13.01 1.36 7.45
N ASP A 198 13.26 1.00 8.71
CA ASP A 198 14.59 0.57 9.15
C ASP A 198 15.12 -0.68 8.41
N LYS A 199 14.21 -1.52 7.93
CA LYS A 199 14.53 -2.68 7.07
C LYS A 199 14.90 -2.28 5.63
N ASP A 200 14.56 -1.06 5.22
CA ASP A 200 14.67 -0.58 3.84
C ASP A 200 15.75 0.49 3.65
N ILE A 201 16.58 0.74 4.68
CA ILE A 201 17.58 1.82 4.68
C ILE A 201 18.55 1.73 3.51
N GLU A 202 19.02 0.52 3.17
CA GLU A 202 19.92 0.31 2.03
C GLU A 202 19.25 0.76 0.73
N THR A 203 18.01 0.35 0.51
CA THR A 203 17.24 0.76 -0.67
C THR A 203 17.01 2.27 -0.71
N TYR A 204 16.76 2.90 0.43
CA TYR A 204 16.64 4.35 0.51
C TYR A 204 17.95 5.05 0.14
N LEU A 205 19.08 4.57 0.63
CA LEU A 205 20.39 5.15 0.32
C LEU A 205 20.75 5.03 -1.16
N ASP A 206 20.42 3.89 -1.78
CA ASP A 206 20.69 3.64 -3.20
C ASP A 206 19.80 4.47 -4.15
N ASN A 207 18.62 4.89 -3.67
CA ASN A 207 17.63 5.63 -4.46
C ASN A 207 17.38 7.05 -3.93
N GLN A 208 18.42 7.72 -3.45
CA GLN A 208 18.30 9.09 -2.94
C GLN A 208 17.82 10.05 -4.06
N PRO A 209 16.69 10.74 -3.91
CA PRO A 209 16.19 11.67 -4.93
C PRO A 209 17.00 12.96 -5.01
N TYR A 210 17.86 13.19 -4.06
CA TYR A 210 18.76 14.34 -3.99
C TYR A 210 20.20 13.87 -3.88
N ASN A 211 21.08 14.38 -4.75
CA ASN A 211 22.52 14.36 -4.49
C ASN A 211 22.78 15.14 -3.18
N CYS A 212 22.63 14.50 -2.05
CA CYS A 212 23.17 15.00 -0.82
C CYS A 212 24.68 15.00 -1.03
N LEU A 213 25.24 16.12 -1.42
CA LEU A 213 26.67 16.34 -1.31
C LEU A 213 27.02 16.05 0.14
N LEU A 214 27.49 14.84 0.39
CA LEU A 214 28.14 14.53 1.65
C LEU A 214 29.15 15.64 1.85
N TYR A 215 28.96 16.41 2.87
CA TYR A 215 29.92 17.38 3.35
C TYR A 215 31.17 16.58 3.76
N THR A 216 32.01 16.32 2.79
CA THR A 216 33.40 15.88 2.99
C THR A 216 34.27 17.13 3.06
N SER A 217 33.86 18.12 3.84
CA SER A 217 34.77 19.17 4.26
C SER A 217 35.67 18.51 5.33
N PRO A 218 36.98 18.45 5.12
CA PRO A 218 37.86 17.95 6.14
C PRO A 218 37.67 18.75 7.43
N SER A 219 37.59 18.05 8.54
CA SER A 219 37.51 18.68 9.85
C SER A 219 38.65 19.67 10.01
N PRO A 220 38.40 20.90 10.51
CA PRO A 220 39.49 21.85 10.75
C PRO A 220 40.49 21.40 11.85
N ARG A 221 40.51 20.14 12.19
CA ARG A 221 41.34 19.55 13.25
C ARG A 221 42.32 18.48 12.77
N ASP A 222 42.53 18.33 11.45
CA ASP A 222 43.62 17.50 10.92
C ASP A 222 44.80 18.38 10.48
#